data_242ff3d6e7ed28585980b3769cc87f18
#
_entry.id   242ff3d6e7ed28585980b3769cc87f18
#
_cell.length_a   1.000
_cell.length_b   1.000
_cell.length_c   1.000
_cell.angle_alpha   90.00
_cell.angle_beta   90.00
_cell.angle_gamma   90.00
#
_symmetry.space_group_name_H-M   'P 1'
#
loop_
_entity.id
_entity.type
_entity.pdbx_description
1 polymer ?
#
loop_
_entity_poly.entity_id
_entity_poly.type
_entity_poly.pdbx_seq_one_letter_code
_entity_poly.pdbx_strand_id
1 'polypeptide(L)'
;MELQLQHLCKHYGTKHAVNDVSTTLTPGVYGLLGANGAGKTTLMRMICGVLKPTSGNVCLNGKSIDELGEDYYAHLGYMPQDFGFYPDFTAREFMCYMAAVKGLDKKEATTRTEELLKLVNLHEVADKKIKSFSGGMKQRLGIAQAELNAPDILILDEPTAGLDPKERVRFRILISDFAKEKIVILSTHIVSDVSYIADTILMMKDGTFLLQEPMATITDSINGKVWELLVSDREAAEYSRRFSVVNLHHENGNVRLRMIHDTSPAADAITVPPSLEDLFLYHFGEERGE
;
A
#
# COMPACT_ATOMS: atom_id res chain seq x y z
N MET A 1 13.56 -7.56 -14.70
CA MET A 1 12.16 -7.18 -15.06
C MET A 1 11.97 -5.71 -14.80
N GLU A 2 11.16 -5.04 -15.63
CA GLU A 2 10.89 -3.60 -15.54
C GLU A 2 9.43 -3.33 -15.94
N LEU A 3 8.68 -2.68 -15.05
CA LEU A 3 7.30 -2.23 -15.28
C LEU A 3 7.31 -0.71 -15.43
N GLN A 4 6.89 -0.22 -16.58
CA GLN A 4 6.89 1.19 -16.91
C GLN A 4 5.47 1.73 -16.99
N LEU A 5 5.21 2.84 -16.33
CA LEU A 5 4.02 3.66 -16.48
C LEU A 5 4.42 4.88 -17.31
N GLN A 6 3.77 5.07 -18.46
CA GLN A 6 4.14 6.11 -19.42
C GLN A 6 2.97 7.07 -19.62
N HIS A 7 3.05 8.25 -19.01
CA HIS A 7 2.06 9.32 -19.14
C HIS A 7 0.61 8.87 -18.91
N LEU A 8 0.42 8.00 -17.88
CA LEU A 8 -0.89 7.43 -17.59
C LEU A 8 -1.88 8.50 -17.13
N CYS A 9 -3.02 8.55 -17.82
CA CYS A 9 -4.14 9.38 -17.44
C CYS A 9 -5.44 8.56 -17.34
N LYS A 10 -6.31 8.91 -16.39
CA LYS A 10 -7.66 8.42 -16.32
C LYS A 10 -8.62 9.52 -15.92
N HIS A 11 -9.54 9.83 -16.82
CA HIS A 11 -10.55 10.85 -16.63
C HIS A 11 -11.94 10.21 -16.54
N TYR A 12 -12.78 10.71 -15.63
CA TYR A 12 -14.19 10.40 -15.51
C TYR A 12 -14.98 11.71 -15.62
N GLY A 13 -15.40 12.05 -16.84
CA GLY A 13 -15.95 13.36 -17.13
C GLY A 13 -14.94 14.46 -16.84
N THR A 14 -15.25 15.35 -15.92
CA THR A 14 -14.37 16.46 -15.50
C THR A 14 -13.35 16.05 -14.41
N LYS A 15 -13.51 14.86 -13.80
CA LYS A 15 -12.61 14.39 -12.74
C LYS A 15 -11.39 13.69 -13.35
N HIS A 16 -10.20 14.22 -13.07
CA HIS A 16 -8.92 13.60 -13.41
C HIS A 16 -8.50 12.69 -12.25
N ALA A 17 -8.87 11.41 -12.33
CA ALA A 17 -8.57 10.44 -11.26
C ALA A 17 -7.11 10.01 -11.25
N VAL A 18 -6.46 9.98 -12.42
CA VAL A 18 -5.01 9.85 -12.61
C VAL A 18 -4.63 10.83 -13.72
N ASN A 19 -3.56 11.58 -13.51
CA ASN A 19 -3.15 12.67 -14.39
C ASN A 19 -1.63 12.66 -14.59
N ASP A 20 -1.20 12.27 -15.77
CA ASP A 20 0.19 12.25 -16.24
C ASP A 20 1.16 11.51 -15.31
N VAL A 21 0.79 10.31 -14.88
CA VAL A 21 1.63 9.48 -14.01
C VAL A 21 2.64 8.71 -14.84
N SER A 22 3.94 8.95 -14.57
CA SER A 22 5.06 8.27 -15.22
C SER A 22 6.04 7.77 -14.17
N THR A 23 6.45 6.49 -14.27
CA THR A 23 7.48 5.88 -13.42
C THR A 23 7.99 4.59 -14.04
N THR A 24 9.16 4.16 -13.59
CA THR A 24 9.75 2.86 -13.91
C THR A 24 9.99 2.10 -12.61
N LEU A 25 9.40 0.90 -12.50
CA LEU A 25 9.50 0.03 -11.34
C LEU A 25 10.33 -1.20 -11.69
N THR A 26 11.29 -1.50 -10.85
CA THR A 26 12.14 -2.71 -10.90
C THR A 26 11.83 -3.60 -9.68
N PRO A 27 12.36 -4.81 -9.56
CA PRO A 27 12.13 -5.63 -8.38
C PRO A 27 12.38 -4.88 -7.07
N GLY A 28 11.39 -4.95 -6.17
CA GLY A 28 11.38 -4.25 -4.89
C GLY A 28 9.94 -4.00 -4.41
N VAL A 29 9.79 -3.48 -3.20
CA VAL A 29 8.51 -3.19 -2.56
C VAL A 29 8.20 -1.69 -2.65
N TYR A 30 7.10 -1.37 -3.30
CA TYR A 30 6.61 0.00 -3.49
C TYR A 30 5.38 0.26 -2.63
N GLY A 31 5.49 1.20 -1.70
CA GLY A 31 4.37 1.68 -0.89
C GLY A 31 3.64 2.82 -1.61
N LEU A 32 2.43 2.58 -2.11
CA LEU A 32 1.60 3.60 -2.75
C LEU A 32 0.74 4.29 -1.68
N LEU A 33 1.21 5.45 -1.22
CA LEU A 33 0.56 6.25 -0.18
C LEU A 33 -0.27 7.40 -0.79
N GLY A 34 -1.33 7.78 -0.10
CA GLY A 34 -2.16 8.93 -0.45
C GLY A 34 -3.50 8.91 0.27
N ALA A 35 -4.14 10.06 0.39
CA ALA A 35 -5.47 10.17 0.98
C ALA A 35 -6.53 9.38 0.18
N ASN A 36 -7.71 9.19 0.77
CA ASN A 36 -8.83 8.59 0.05
C ASN A 36 -9.22 9.49 -1.13
N GLY A 37 -9.38 8.87 -2.30
CA GLY A 37 -9.68 9.59 -3.53
C GLY A 37 -8.45 10.14 -4.28
N ALA A 38 -7.21 9.95 -3.79
CA ALA A 38 -5.99 10.38 -4.47
C ALA A 38 -5.74 9.70 -5.83
N GLY A 39 -6.45 8.60 -6.14
CA GLY A 39 -6.31 7.89 -7.42
C GLY A 39 -5.63 6.53 -7.34
N LYS A 40 -5.19 6.07 -6.15
CA LYS A 40 -4.43 4.83 -5.95
C LYS A 40 -5.08 3.59 -6.58
N THR A 41 -6.31 3.28 -6.20
CA THR A 41 -7.06 2.13 -6.76
C THR A 41 -7.26 2.25 -8.28
N THR A 42 -7.48 3.48 -8.79
CA THR A 42 -7.59 3.72 -10.23
C THR A 42 -6.29 3.39 -10.95
N LEU A 43 -5.15 3.86 -10.41
CA LEU A 43 -3.82 3.57 -10.93
C LEU A 43 -3.54 2.07 -10.93
N MET A 44 -3.78 1.40 -9.80
CA MET A 44 -3.56 -0.05 -9.68
C MET A 44 -4.43 -0.86 -10.66
N ARG A 45 -5.70 -0.48 -10.84
CA ARG A 45 -6.59 -1.12 -11.83
C ARG A 45 -6.12 -0.93 -13.28
N MET A 46 -5.49 0.20 -13.60
CA MET A 46 -4.86 0.40 -14.92
C MET A 46 -3.63 -0.49 -15.08
N ILE A 47 -2.78 -0.58 -14.07
CA ILE A 47 -1.62 -1.48 -14.08
C ILE A 47 -2.09 -2.94 -14.23
N CYS A 48 -3.16 -3.33 -13.54
CA CYS A 48 -3.74 -4.68 -13.66
C CYS A 48 -4.44 -4.96 -14.99
N GLY A 49 -4.54 -3.99 -15.92
CA GLY A 49 -5.29 -4.14 -17.16
C GLY A 49 -6.82 -4.24 -16.99
N VAL A 50 -7.34 -4.12 -15.74
CA VAL A 50 -8.78 -4.16 -15.44
C VAL A 50 -9.47 -2.88 -15.89
N LEU A 51 -8.73 -1.77 -15.93
CA LEU A 51 -9.22 -0.46 -16.32
C LEU A 51 -8.36 0.13 -17.43
N LYS A 52 -8.97 0.38 -18.58
CA LYS A 52 -8.25 1.03 -19.69
C LYS A 52 -7.94 2.51 -19.37
N PRO A 53 -6.68 2.97 -19.52
CA PRO A 53 -6.34 4.38 -19.38
C PRO A 53 -7.06 5.23 -20.45
N THR A 54 -7.25 6.53 -20.17
CA THR A 54 -7.73 7.51 -21.15
C THR A 54 -6.63 7.85 -22.14
N SER A 55 -5.38 7.94 -21.67
CA SER A 55 -4.15 8.08 -22.46
C SER A 55 -2.96 7.52 -21.69
N GLY A 56 -1.85 7.34 -22.39
CA GLY A 56 -0.64 6.72 -21.85
C GLY A 56 -0.68 5.20 -21.91
N ASN A 57 0.41 4.56 -21.49
CA ASN A 57 0.57 3.11 -21.57
C ASN A 57 1.19 2.52 -20.30
N VAL A 58 0.84 1.26 -20.01
CA VAL A 58 1.60 0.40 -19.10
C VAL A 58 2.42 -0.55 -19.96
N CYS A 59 3.72 -0.64 -19.68
CA CYS A 59 4.63 -1.51 -20.43
C CYS A 59 5.39 -2.45 -19.48
N LEU A 60 5.53 -3.71 -19.88
CA LEU A 60 6.38 -4.68 -19.23
C LEU A 60 7.57 -5.01 -20.13
N ASN A 61 8.79 -4.75 -19.63
CA ASN A 61 10.02 -4.95 -20.40
C ASN A 61 10.00 -4.27 -21.80
N GLY A 62 9.43 -3.04 -21.85
CA GLY A 62 9.34 -2.22 -23.07
C GLY A 62 8.18 -2.57 -24.01
N LYS A 63 7.36 -3.59 -23.73
CA LYS A 63 6.16 -3.94 -24.51
C LYS A 63 4.89 -3.50 -23.78
N SER A 64 3.95 -2.91 -24.52
CA SER A 64 2.65 -2.54 -23.94
C SER A 64 1.89 -3.77 -23.44
N ILE A 65 1.16 -3.63 -22.32
CA ILE A 65 0.31 -4.72 -21.82
C ILE A 65 -0.81 -5.08 -22.79
N ASP A 66 -1.25 -4.15 -23.63
CA ASP A 66 -2.23 -4.41 -24.70
C ASP A 66 -1.63 -5.32 -25.80
N GLU A 67 -0.32 -5.20 -26.08
CA GLU A 67 0.41 -6.05 -27.05
C GLU A 67 0.70 -7.43 -26.46
N LEU A 68 1.00 -7.51 -25.15
CA LEU A 68 1.27 -8.76 -24.45
C LEU A 68 0.00 -9.60 -24.24
N GLY A 69 -1.15 -8.97 -24.07
CA GLY A 69 -2.42 -9.67 -23.86
C GLY A 69 -2.38 -10.66 -22.70
N GLU A 70 -2.67 -11.93 -22.97
CA GLU A 70 -2.71 -13.00 -21.94
C GLU A 70 -1.35 -13.24 -21.29
N ASP A 71 -0.25 -13.05 -22.01
CA ASP A 71 1.11 -13.22 -21.47
C ASP A 71 1.38 -12.25 -20.30
N TYR A 72 0.82 -11.04 -20.34
CA TYR A 72 0.93 -10.11 -19.22
C TYR A 72 0.31 -10.65 -17.94
N TYR A 73 -0.87 -11.26 -18.03
CA TYR A 73 -1.60 -11.76 -16.86
C TYR A 73 -0.92 -12.97 -16.22
N ALA A 74 -0.09 -13.72 -16.97
CA ALA A 74 0.74 -14.78 -16.41
C ALA A 74 1.77 -14.23 -15.40
N HIS A 75 2.23 -13.00 -15.59
CA HIS A 75 3.17 -12.31 -14.69
C HIS A 75 2.49 -11.56 -13.55
N LEU A 76 1.14 -11.51 -13.49
CA LEU A 76 0.40 -10.63 -12.59
C LEU A 76 -0.31 -11.41 -11.49
N GLY A 77 -0.08 -11.00 -10.24
CA GLY A 77 -0.90 -11.33 -9.08
C GLY A 77 -1.64 -10.08 -8.59
N TYR A 78 -2.95 -10.17 -8.41
CA TYR A 78 -3.75 -9.04 -7.97
C TYR A 78 -4.69 -9.41 -6.82
N MET A 79 -4.66 -8.60 -5.78
CA MET A 79 -5.62 -8.63 -4.68
C MET A 79 -6.30 -7.26 -4.60
N PRO A 80 -7.57 -7.13 -5.06
CA PRO A 80 -8.33 -5.89 -4.93
C PRO A 80 -8.76 -5.64 -3.48
N GLN A 81 -9.08 -4.39 -3.15
CA GLN A 81 -9.56 -3.96 -1.84
C GLN A 81 -10.79 -4.77 -1.40
N ASP A 82 -11.78 -4.91 -2.29
CA ASP A 82 -12.97 -5.73 -2.09
C ASP A 82 -12.81 -7.03 -2.87
N PHE A 83 -12.32 -8.06 -2.21
CA PHE A 83 -12.17 -9.37 -2.80
C PHE A 83 -13.43 -10.20 -2.57
N GLY A 84 -14.13 -10.53 -3.67
CA GLY A 84 -15.35 -11.33 -3.68
C GLY A 84 -15.07 -12.83 -3.51
N PHE A 85 -14.96 -13.29 -2.27
CA PHE A 85 -14.87 -14.73 -1.99
C PHE A 85 -16.20 -15.43 -2.23
N TYR A 86 -16.15 -16.73 -2.56
CA TYR A 86 -17.31 -17.61 -2.55
C TYR A 86 -17.54 -18.14 -1.12
N PRO A 87 -18.54 -17.62 -0.37
CA PRO A 87 -18.67 -17.86 1.08
C PRO A 87 -18.87 -19.33 1.46
N ASP A 88 -19.48 -20.12 0.56
CA ASP A 88 -19.77 -21.52 0.78
C ASP A 88 -18.67 -22.49 0.29
N PHE A 89 -17.64 -21.97 -0.39
CA PHE A 89 -16.44 -22.75 -0.69
C PHE A 89 -15.58 -22.88 0.57
N THR A 90 -14.87 -24.01 0.67
CA THR A 90 -13.71 -24.10 1.57
C THR A 90 -12.54 -23.30 1.00
N ALA A 91 -11.54 -22.96 1.82
CA ALA A 91 -10.37 -22.28 1.32
C ALA A 91 -9.63 -23.10 0.25
N ARG A 92 -9.56 -24.42 0.44
CA ARG A 92 -8.96 -25.35 -0.51
C ARG A 92 -9.70 -25.35 -1.86
N GLU A 93 -11.03 -25.50 -1.83
CA GLU A 93 -11.86 -25.46 -3.05
C GLU A 93 -11.70 -24.14 -3.78
N PHE A 94 -11.69 -23.01 -3.04
CA PHE A 94 -11.48 -21.70 -3.60
C PHE A 94 -10.11 -21.56 -4.29
N MET A 95 -9.03 -21.97 -3.62
CA MET A 95 -7.68 -21.92 -4.19
C MET A 95 -7.54 -22.79 -5.43
N CYS A 96 -8.06 -24.02 -5.40
CA CYS A 96 -8.07 -24.90 -6.58
C CYS A 96 -8.89 -24.32 -7.74
N TYR A 97 -10.04 -23.71 -7.45
CA TYR A 97 -10.86 -23.02 -8.45
C TYR A 97 -10.08 -21.84 -9.08
N MET A 98 -9.47 -21.00 -8.27
CA MET A 98 -8.68 -19.86 -8.76
C MET A 98 -7.44 -20.31 -9.55
N ALA A 99 -6.79 -21.40 -9.14
CA ALA A 99 -5.68 -21.99 -9.87
C ALA A 99 -6.10 -22.46 -11.28
N ALA A 100 -7.27 -23.11 -11.38
CA ALA A 100 -7.82 -23.52 -12.66
C ALA A 100 -8.18 -22.31 -13.56
N VAL A 101 -8.75 -21.25 -12.99
CA VAL A 101 -9.02 -19.99 -13.72
C VAL A 101 -7.73 -19.35 -14.26
N LYS A 102 -6.63 -19.49 -13.52
CA LYS A 102 -5.29 -19.02 -13.92
C LYS A 102 -4.56 -19.96 -14.88
N GLY A 103 -5.17 -21.08 -15.30
CA GLY A 103 -4.63 -22.00 -16.28
C GLY A 103 -3.66 -23.05 -15.73
N LEU A 104 -3.51 -23.19 -14.41
CA LEU A 104 -2.69 -24.24 -13.81
C LEU A 104 -3.33 -25.62 -14.05
N ASP A 105 -2.52 -26.63 -14.37
CA ASP A 105 -3.02 -27.99 -14.43
C ASP A 105 -3.43 -28.53 -13.04
N LYS A 106 -4.21 -29.63 -13.03
CA LYS A 106 -4.78 -30.16 -11.78
C LYS A 106 -3.71 -30.51 -10.73
N LYS A 107 -2.58 -31.06 -11.16
CA LYS A 107 -1.49 -31.53 -10.29
C LYS A 107 -0.76 -30.31 -9.72
N GLU A 108 -0.42 -29.37 -10.56
CA GLU A 108 0.21 -28.11 -10.20
C GLU A 108 -0.70 -27.29 -9.27
N ALA A 109 -1.98 -27.12 -9.63
CA ALA A 109 -2.99 -26.44 -8.81
C ALA A 109 -3.08 -27.03 -7.40
N THR A 110 -3.09 -28.36 -7.27
CA THR A 110 -3.15 -29.04 -5.96
C THR A 110 -1.88 -28.77 -5.15
N THR A 111 -0.71 -28.97 -5.76
CA THR A 111 0.59 -28.77 -5.08
C THR A 111 0.74 -27.33 -4.61
N ARG A 112 0.49 -26.37 -5.52
CA ARG A 112 0.63 -24.96 -5.23
C ARG A 112 -0.37 -24.46 -4.18
N THR A 113 -1.61 -24.97 -4.20
CA THR A 113 -2.62 -24.70 -3.17
C THR A 113 -2.13 -25.13 -1.80
N GLU A 114 -1.60 -26.35 -1.64
CA GLU A 114 -1.10 -26.84 -0.36
C GLU A 114 0.09 -26.02 0.16
N GLU A 115 1.04 -25.69 -0.71
CA GLU A 115 2.18 -24.86 -0.39
C GLU A 115 1.74 -23.48 0.13
N LEU A 116 0.86 -22.81 -0.61
CA LEU A 116 0.41 -21.46 -0.26
C LEU A 116 -0.46 -21.45 0.99
N LEU A 117 -1.36 -22.43 1.17
CA LEU A 117 -2.16 -22.51 2.39
C LEU A 117 -1.29 -22.75 3.63
N LYS A 118 -0.18 -23.48 3.53
CA LYS A 118 0.81 -23.62 4.60
C LYS A 118 1.53 -22.30 4.86
N LEU A 119 2.00 -21.62 3.80
CA LEU A 119 2.76 -20.38 3.88
C LEU A 119 1.95 -19.26 4.55
N VAL A 120 0.65 -19.15 4.21
CA VAL A 120 -0.25 -18.15 4.84
C VAL A 120 -0.90 -18.64 6.16
N ASN A 121 -0.45 -19.78 6.72
CA ASN A 121 -0.98 -20.38 7.95
C ASN A 121 -2.50 -20.61 7.93
N LEU A 122 -3.03 -21.14 6.84
CA LEU A 122 -4.44 -21.52 6.68
C LEU A 122 -4.62 -23.03 6.45
N HIS A 123 -3.55 -23.82 6.45
CA HIS A 123 -3.61 -25.26 6.15
C HIS A 123 -4.54 -26.04 7.08
N GLU A 124 -4.48 -25.79 8.40
CA GLU A 124 -5.32 -26.51 9.38
C GLU A 124 -6.83 -26.18 9.27
N VAL A 125 -7.15 -25.08 8.63
CA VAL A 125 -8.52 -24.61 8.41
C VAL A 125 -8.93 -24.63 6.95
N ALA A 126 -8.10 -25.24 6.09
CA ALA A 126 -8.28 -25.25 4.64
C ALA A 126 -9.63 -25.83 4.19
N ASP A 127 -10.16 -26.79 4.94
CA ASP A 127 -11.44 -27.44 4.65
C ASP A 127 -12.65 -26.80 5.36
N LYS A 128 -12.46 -25.67 6.05
CA LYS A 128 -13.54 -24.85 6.58
C LYS A 128 -14.06 -23.86 5.54
N LYS A 129 -15.36 -23.59 5.58
CA LYS A 129 -16.01 -22.64 4.68
C LYS A 129 -15.53 -21.22 4.92
N ILE A 130 -15.28 -20.46 3.85
CA ILE A 130 -14.74 -19.08 3.88
C ILE A 130 -15.66 -18.14 4.67
N LYS A 131 -16.98 -18.37 4.71
CA LYS A 131 -17.91 -17.58 5.52
C LYS A 131 -17.58 -17.60 7.02
N SER A 132 -16.87 -18.63 7.50
CA SER A 132 -16.44 -18.73 8.91
C SER A 132 -15.08 -18.07 9.19
N PHE A 133 -14.41 -17.53 8.16
CA PHE A 133 -13.08 -16.92 8.29
C PHE A 133 -13.18 -15.52 8.89
N SER A 134 -12.20 -15.19 9.75
CA SER A 134 -11.97 -13.80 10.19
C SER A 134 -11.51 -12.93 9.04
N GLY A 135 -11.55 -11.62 9.23
CA GLY A 135 -11.00 -10.65 8.25
C GLY A 135 -9.56 -10.97 7.88
N GLY A 136 -8.69 -11.18 8.87
CA GLY A 136 -7.29 -11.53 8.64
C GLY A 136 -7.08 -12.87 7.95
N MET A 137 -7.93 -13.88 8.18
CA MET A 137 -7.89 -15.13 7.43
C MET A 137 -8.27 -14.93 5.96
N LYS A 138 -9.29 -14.10 5.68
CA LYS A 138 -9.68 -13.75 4.32
C LYS A 138 -8.58 -12.98 3.59
N GLN A 139 -7.95 -12.00 4.25
CA GLN A 139 -6.83 -11.26 3.68
C GLN A 139 -5.67 -12.20 3.30
N ARG A 140 -5.28 -13.10 4.20
CA ARG A 140 -4.22 -14.08 3.92
C ARG A 140 -4.59 -15.02 2.77
N LEU A 141 -5.86 -15.44 2.67
CA LEU A 141 -6.35 -16.23 1.54
C LEU A 141 -6.31 -15.43 0.23
N GLY A 142 -6.66 -14.14 0.27
CA GLY A 142 -6.57 -13.23 -0.88
C GLY A 142 -5.15 -13.06 -1.40
N ILE A 143 -4.16 -12.97 -0.50
CA ILE A 143 -2.74 -12.93 -0.90
C ILE A 143 -2.32 -14.26 -1.50
N ALA A 144 -2.69 -15.38 -0.88
CA ALA A 144 -2.36 -16.72 -1.39
C ALA A 144 -2.89 -16.92 -2.83
N GLN A 145 -4.12 -16.48 -3.11
CA GLN A 145 -4.66 -16.58 -4.46
C GLN A 145 -3.92 -15.67 -5.47
N ALA A 146 -3.45 -14.49 -5.04
CA ALA A 146 -2.66 -13.62 -5.91
C ALA A 146 -1.33 -14.28 -6.30
N GLU A 147 -0.76 -15.09 -5.41
CA GLU A 147 0.52 -15.81 -5.59
C GLU A 147 0.41 -17.18 -6.31
N LEU A 148 -0.78 -17.61 -6.73
CA LEU A 148 -0.99 -18.96 -7.28
C LEU A 148 -0.07 -19.29 -8.47
N ASN A 149 0.05 -18.39 -9.42
CA ASN A 149 0.88 -18.55 -10.62
C ASN A 149 2.33 -18.07 -10.45
N ALA A 150 2.79 -17.89 -9.20
CA ALA A 150 4.11 -17.35 -8.88
C ALA A 150 4.45 -16.07 -9.70
N PRO A 151 3.62 -15.04 -9.65
CA PRO A 151 3.75 -13.86 -10.51
C PRO A 151 5.03 -13.09 -10.21
N ASP A 152 5.54 -12.36 -11.21
CA ASP A 152 6.66 -11.44 -11.06
C ASP A 152 6.22 -10.05 -10.56
N ILE A 153 4.93 -9.72 -10.74
CA ILE A 153 4.30 -8.46 -10.30
C ILE A 153 3.16 -8.80 -9.36
N LEU A 154 3.22 -8.30 -8.12
CA LEU A 154 2.19 -8.48 -7.11
C LEU A 154 1.58 -7.13 -6.72
N ILE A 155 0.28 -6.97 -6.95
CA ILE A 155 -0.46 -5.76 -6.65
C ILE A 155 -1.49 -6.04 -5.55
N LEU A 156 -1.39 -5.28 -4.45
CA LEU A 156 -2.21 -5.45 -3.26
C LEU A 156 -2.88 -4.12 -2.89
N ASP A 157 -4.21 -4.06 -3.04
CA ASP A 157 -4.99 -2.85 -2.77
C ASP A 157 -5.56 -2.90 -1.35
N GLU A 158 -5.08 -2.03 -0.45
CA GLU A 158 -5.44 -1.93 0.96
C GLU A 158 -5.37 -3.28 1.72
N PRO A 159 -4.30 -4.07 1.59
CA PRO A 159 -4.26 -5.45 2.07
C PRO A 159 -4.28 -5.59 3.59
N THR A 160 -4.04 -4.51 4.34
CA THR A 160 -3.98 -4.49 5.81
C THR A 160 -5.22 -3.88 6.45
N ALA A 161 -6.19 -3.43 5.64
CA ALA A 161 -7.42 -2.82 6.14
C ALA A 161 -8.20 -3.80 7.05
N GLY A 162 -8.56 -3.33 8.26
CA GLY A 162 -9.31 -4.14 9.22
C GLY A 162 -8.52 -5.26 9.92
N LEU A 163 -7.20 -5.34 9.71
CA LEU A 163 -6.34 -6.27 10.44
C LEU A 163 -6.00 -5.75 11.83
N ASP A 164 -5.97 -6.64 12.83
CA ASP A 164 -5.40 -6.35 14.13
C ASP A 164 -3.86 -6.20 14.07
N PRO A 165 -3.20 -5.61 15.10
CA PRO A 165 -1.75 -5.38 15.07
C PRO A 165 -0.93 -6.66 14.87
N LYS A 166 -1.36 -7.81 15.40
CA LYS A 166 -0.65 -9.09 15.26
C LYS A 166 -0.73 -9.62 13.82
N GLU A 167 -1.90 -9.50 13.20
CA GLU A 167 -2.10 -9.90 11.80
C GLU A 167 -1.31 -8.96 10.85
N ARG A 168 -1.19 -7.66 11.16
CA ARG A 168 -0.35 -6.73 10.37
C ARG A 168 1.13 -7.12 10.41
N VAL A 169 1.67 -7.54 11.56
CA VAL A 169 3.05 -8.04 11.65
C VAL A 169 3.23 -9.27 10.78
N ARG A 170 2.30 -10.23 10.85
CA ARG A 170 2.33 -11.44 10.01
C ARG A 170 2.26 -11.12 8.52
N PHE A 171 1.40 -10.18 8.15
CA PHE A 171 1.28 -9.70 6.79
C PHE A 171 2.63 -9.13 6.29
N ARG A 172 3.27 -8.26 7.07
CA ARG A 172 4.57 -7.67 6.71
C ARG A 172 5.63 -8.72 6.46
N ILE A 173 5.74 -9.73 7.33
CA ILE A 173 6.66 -10.85 7.15
C ILE A 173 6.36 -11.59 5.85
N LEU A 174 5.09 -11.90 5.60
CA LEU A 174 4.65 -12.62 4.40
C LEU A 174 5.01 -11.85 3.12
N ILE A 175 4.77 -10.54 3.08
CA ILE A 175 5.12 -9.71 1.92
C ILE A 175 6.64 -9.64 1.72
N SER A 176 7.42 -9.51 2.78
CA SER A 176 8.89 -9.53 2.69
C SER A 176 9.40 -10.86 2.12
N ASP A 177 8.75 -11.98 2.43
CA ASP A 177 9.11 -13.29 1.86
C ASP A 177 8.76 -13.41 0.38
N PHE A 178 7.62 -12.84 -0.04
CA PHE A 178 7.20 -12.84 -1.44
C PHE A 178 7.96 -11.83 -2.31
N ALA A 179 8.43 -10.73 -1.73
CA ALA A 179 9.01 -9.61 -2.49
C ALA A 179 10.37 -9.91 -3.13
N LYS A 180 11.01 -11.02 -2.79
CA LYS A 180 12.29 -11.42 -3.35
C LYS A 180 12.18 -11.55 -4.87
N GLU A 181 12.91 -10.70 -5.60
CA GLU A 181 12.98 -10.68 -7.06
C GLU A 181 11.67 -10.27 -7.79
N LYS A 182 10.66 -9.78 -7.07
CA LYS A 182 9.37 -9.33 -7.63
C LYS A 182 9.18 -7.82 -7.53
N ILE A 183 8.32 -7.29 -8.37
CA ILE A 183 7.75 -5.95 -8.22
C ILE A 183 6.50 -6.07 -7.36
N VAL A 184 6.53 -5.57 -6.12
CA VAL A 184 5.37 -5.56 -5.23
C VAL A 184 4.87 -4.13 -5.08
N ILE A 185 3.62 -3.88 -5.43
CA ILE A 185 2.96 -2.58 -5.21
C ILE A 185 1.84 -2.79 -4.20
N LEU A 186 1.94 -2.11 -3.06
CA LEU A 186 0.88 -2.15 -2.06
C LEU A 186 0.34 -0.76 -1.78
N SER A 187 -0.97 -0.58 -1.91
CA SER A 187 -1.63 0.64 -1.51
C SER A 187 -2.01 0.59 -0.04
N THR A 188 -1.90 1.71 0.64
CA THR A 188 -2.47 1.90 1.97
C THR A 188 -2.63 3.38 2.29
N HIS A 189 -3.54 3.69 3.22
CA HIS A 189 -3.61 4.98 3.90
C HIS A 189 -2.98 4.92 5.31
N ILE A 190 -2.49 3.74 5.73
CA ILE A 190 -1.86 3.50 7.02
C ILE A 190 -0.34 3.52 6.85
N VAL A 191 0.26 4.67 7.16
CA VAL A 191 1.70 4.93 6.96
C VAL A 191 2.58 3.87 7.62
N SER A 192 2.24 3.43 8.84
CA SER A 192 3.01 2.43 9.58
C SER A 192 3.08 1.06 8.89
N ASP A 193 2.16 0.74 7.98
CA ASP A 193 2.18 -0.55 7.30
C ASP A 193 3.29 -0.62 6.24
N VAL A 194 3.58 0.48 5.57
CA VAL A 194 4.62 0.56 4.54
C VAL A 194 5.98 0.94 5.08
N SER A 195 6.05 1.68 6.18
CA SER A 195 7.32 2.15 6.78
C SER A 195 8.33 1.02 7.07
N TYR A 196 7.84 -0.22 7.26
CA TYR A 196 8.68 -1.36 7.62
C TYR A 196 9.00 -2.30 6.46
N ILE A 197 8.30 -2.20 5.34
CA ILE A 197 8.43 -3.17 4.24
C ILE A 197 8.72 -2.54 2.89
N ALA A 198 8.40 -1.26 2.69
CA ALA A 198 8.62 -0.60 1.41
C ALA A 198 10.08 -0.17 1.24
N ASP A 199 10.64 -0.46 0.07
CA ASP A 199 11.94 0.04 -0.37
C ASP A 199 11.81 1.47 -0.89
N THR A 200 10.69 1.74 -1.58
CA THR A 200 10.37 3.03 -2.21
C THR A 200 8.93 3.42 -1.91
N ILE A 201 8.72 4.69 -1.64
CA ILE A 201 7.39 5.27 -1.45
C ILE A 201 6.99 6.06 -2.70
N LEU A 202 5.79 5.76 -3.18
CA LEU A 202 5.08 6.51 -4.22
C LEU A 202 3.94 7.28 -3.54
N MET A 203 4.14 8.57 -3.30
CA MET A 203 3.13 9.40 -2.64
C MET A 203 2.24 10.07 -3.70
N MET A 204 0.94 9.77 -3.65
CA MET A 204 -0.02 10.23 -4.66
C MET A 204 -1.01 11.23 -4.09
N LYS A 205 -1.15 12.39 -4.74
CA LYS A 205 -2.11 13.45 -4.40
C LYS A 205 -2.80 13.94 -5.69
N ASP A 206 -4.12 14.09 -5.66
CA ASP A 206 -4.93 14.63 -6.76
C ASP A 206 -4.64 14.01 -8.15
N GLY A 207 -4.42 12.69 -8.16
CA GLY A 207 -4.17 11.92 -9.37
C GLY A 207 -2.74 11.96 -9.88
N THR A 208 -1.80 12.63 -9.21
CA THR A 208 -0.39 12.75 -9.61
C THR A 208 0.55 12.16 -8.56
N PHE A 209 1.76 11.78 -8.94
CA PHE A 209 2.81 11.51 -7.96
C PHE A 209 3.37 12.83 -7.41
N LEU A 210 3.21 13.02 -6.11
CA LEU A 210 3.80 14.13 -5.37
C LEU A 210 5.28 13.87 -5.08
N LEU A 211 5.60 12.65 -4.65
CA LEU A 211 6.94 12.18 -4.33
C LEU A 211 7.12 10.74 -4.81
N GLN A 212 8.33 10.42 -5.22
CA GLN A 212 8.76 9.06 -5.56
C GLN A 212 10.20 8.91 -5.10
N GLU A 213 10.39 8.38 -3.90
CA GLU A 213 11.70 8.38 -3.22
C GLU A 213 11.95 7.07 -2.46
N PRO A 214 13.20 6.63 -2.36
CA PRO A 214 13.57 5.54 -1.48
C PRO A 214 13.16 5.83 -0.02
N MET A 215 12.72 4.80 0.71
CA MET A 215 12.32 4.92 2.12
C MET A 215 13.43 5.52 2.99
N ALA A 216 14.70 5.30 2.64
CA ALA A 216 15.85 5.78 3.39
C ALA A 216 16.04 7.31 3.35
N THR A 217 15.54 7.98 2.30
CA THR A 217 15.77 9.41 2.03
C THR A 217 14.50 10.24 1.98
N ILE A 218 13.33 9.60 1.93
CA ILE A 218 12.06 10.29 1.66
C ILE A 218 11.75 11.40 2.69
N THR A 219 12.21 11.26 3.92
CA THR A 219 11.98 12.25 4.99
C THR A 219 12.97 13.40 4.98
N ASP A 220 14.01 13.38 4.13
CA ASP A 220 15.06 14.41 4.11
C ASP A 220 14.51 15.81 3.78
N SER A 221 13.44 15.88 2.99
CA SER A 221 12.77 17.14 2.60
C SER A 221 12.16 17.91 3.76
N ILE A 222 11.86 17.23 4.87
CA ILE A 222 11.32 17.84 6.11
C ILE A 222 12.30 17.73 7.28
N ASN A 223 13.56 17.42 7.02
CA ASN A 223 14.59 17.38 8.05
C ASN A 223 14.79 18.80 8.64
N GLY A 224 14.83 18.89 9.98
CA GLY A 224 14.88 20.16 10.69
C GLY A 224 13.57 20.92 10.84
N LYS A 225 12.45 20.37 10.32
CA LYS A 225 11.10 20.97 10.42
C LYS A 225 10.20 20.29 11.45
N VAL A 226 10.62 19.17 12.02
CA VAL A 226 9.86 18.43 13.02
C VAL A 226 10.36 18.77 14.40
N TRP A 227 9.44 19.21 15.25
CA TRP A 227 9.74 19.75 16.56
C TRP A 227 8.96 19.02 17.65
N GLU A 228 9.59 18.81 18.79
CA GLU A 228 8.92 18.37 20.01
C GLU A 228 9.00 19.44 21.08
N LEU A 229 7.90 19.63 21.81
CA LEU A 229 7.77 20.61 22.89
C LEU A 229 6.95 19.99 24.03
N LEU A 230 7.44 20.13 25.25
CA LEU A 230 6.73 19.72 26.46
C LEU A 230 6.04 20.93 27.09
N VAL A 231 4.72 20.89 27.21
CA VAL A 231 3.91 22.02 27.67
C VAL A 231 2.81 21.56 28.64
N SER A 232 2.16 22.50 29.33
CA SER A 232 0.95 22.22 30.10
C SER A 232 -0.26 21.94 29.19
N ASP A 233 -1.32 21.31 29.71
CA ASP A 233 -2.58 21.05 28.96
C ASP A 233 -3.17 22.33 28.36
N ARG A 234 -3.08 23.45 29.09
CA ARG A 234 -3.59 24.73 28.62
C ARG A 234 -2.80 25.27 27.41
N GLU A 235 -1.49 25.21 27.49
CA GLU A 235 -0.60 25.63 26.41
C GLU A 235 -0.71 24.72 25.20
N ALA A 236 -0.88 23.39 25.40
CA ALA A 236 -1.09 22.44 24.34
C ALA A 236 -2.31 22.79 23.47
N ALA A 237 -3.40 23.25 24.09
CA ALA A 237 -4.57 23.71 23.37
C ALA A 237 -4.31 24.99 22.55
N GLU A 238 -3.43 25.89 23.02
CA GLU A 238 -3.02 27.08 22.30
C GLU A 238 -2.11 26.74 21.11
N TYR A 239 -1.08 25.89 21.33
CA TYR A 239 -0.20 25.42 20.25
C TYR A 239 -0.96 24.68 19.17
N SER A 240 -1.91 23.81 19.54
CA SER A 240 -2.73 23.06 18.56
C SER A 240 -3.62 23.93 17.67
N ARG A 241 -3.89 25.19 18.07
CA ARG A 241 -4.62 26.14 17.23
C ARG A 241 -3.70 26.89 16.25
N ARG A 242 -2.44 27.06 16.61
CA ARG A 242 -1.46 27.90 15.88
C ARG A 242 -0.56 27.09 14.96
N PHE A 243 -0.29 25.85 15.30
CA PHE A 243 0.66 25.00 14.59
C PHE A 243 0.03 23.69 14.13
N SER A 244 0.62 23.08 13.10
CA SER A 244 0.26 21.73 12.67
C SER A 244 0.81 20.70 13.65
N VAL A 245 -0.01 20.30 14.63
CA VAL A 245 0.33 19.25 15.60
C VAL A 245 0.03 17.89 14.94
N VAL A 246 1.06 17.09 14.78
CA VAL A 246 0.96 15.75 14.16
C VAL A 246 0.75 14.66 15.18
N ASN A 247 1.21 14.88 16.41
CA ASN A 247 1.00 13.95 17.53
C ASN A 247 1.05 14.68 18.88
N LEU A 248 0.35 14.12 19.88
CA LEU A 248 0.43 14.56 21.25
C LEU A 248 0.45 13.35 22.19
N HIS A 249 1.23 13.47 23.26
CA HIS A 249 1.36 12.41 24.26
C HIS A 249 1.40 13.03 25.68
N HIS A 250 0.54 12.50 26.59
CA HIS A 250 0.55 12.93 27.99
C HIS A 250 1.70 12.26 28.74
N GLU A 251 2.54 13.07 29.39
CA GLU A 251 3.71 12.63 30.13
C GLU A 251 3.85 13.40 31.45
N ASN A 252 3.73 12.70 32.60
CA ASN A 252 3.95 13.27 33.95
C ASN A 252 3.18 14.57 34.24
N GLY A 253 1.90 14.67 33.78
CA GLY A 253 1.06 15.85 33.99
C GLY A 253 1.32 17.02 33.00
N ASN A 254 2.16 16.80 32.00
CA ASN A 254 2.39 17.69 30.86
C ASN A 254 1.97 16.98 29.56
N VAL A 255 2.00 17.72 28.47
CA VAL A 255 1.74 17.23 27.11
C VAL A 255 2.98 17.42 26.26
N ARG A 256 3.49 16.36 25.69
CA ARG A 256 4.50 16.41 24.63
C ARG A 256 3.80 16.56 23.30
N LEU A 257 4.03 17.67 22.65
CA LEU A 257 3.52 17.97 21.30
C LEU A 257 4.60 17.63 20.28
N ARG A 258 4.21 16.98 19.18
CA ARG A 258 5.02 16.82 17.98
C ARG A 258 4.40 17.65 16.88
N MET A 259 5.18 18.57 16.30
CA MET A 259 4.69 19.61 15.39
C MET A 259 5.57 19.70 14.15
N ILE A 260 4.99 20.12 13.03
CA ILE A 260 5.75 20.43 11.81
C ILE A 260 5.67 21.93 11.56
N HIS A 261 6.84 22.56 11.47
CA HIS A 261 6.95 23.98 11.18
C HIS A 261 8.35 24.31 10.64
N ASP A 262 8.45 25.28 9.71
CA ASP A 262 9.73 25.65 9.09
C ASP A 262 10.71 26.31 10.07
N THR A 263 10.20 26.93 11.14
CA THR A 263 11.01 27.57 12.18
C THR A 263 10.62 27.03 13.56
N SER A 264 11.52 27.21 14.54
CA SER A 264 11.22 26.77 15.92
C SER A 264 9.92 27.41 16.44
N PRO A 265 8.94 26.61 16.89
CA PRO A 265 7.67 27.10 17.42
C PRO A 265 7.80 27.74 18.80
N ALA A 266 8.89 27.46 19.55
CA ALA A 266 9.19 28.01 20.88
C ALA A 266 10.69 27.88 21.18
N ALA A 267 11.18 28.68 22.16
CA ALA A 267 12.58 28.65 22.55
C ALA A 267 13.04 27.29 23.10
N ASP A 268 12.12 26.57 23.77
CA ASP A 268 12.38 25.25 24.37
C ASP A 268 12.02 24.08 23.46
N ALA A 269 11.58 24.35 22.22
CA ALA A 269 11.29 23.29 21.25
C ALA A 269 12.58 22.63 20.75
N ILE A 270 12.60 21.32 20.72
CA ILE A 270 13.74 20.53 20.23
C ILE A 270 13.42 19.94 18.86
N THR A 271 14.39 19.99 17.95
CA THR A 271 14.28 19.33 16.65
C THR A 271 14.44 17.83 16.84
N VAL A 272 13.60 17.04 16.19
CA VAL A 272 13.64 15.58 16.22
C VAL A 272 13.68 15.01 14.81
N PRO A 273 14.22 13.79 14.62
CA PRO A 273 14.21 13.13 13.30
C PRO A 273 12.78 12.97 12.78
N PRO A 274 12.54 13.31 11.51
CA PRO A 274 11.23 13.14 10.88
C PRO A 274 10.90 11.67 10.63
N SER A 275 9.64 11.33 10.69
CA SER A 275 9.07 10.04 10.30
C SER A 275 8.29 10.15 8.98
N LEU A 276 7.97 9.01 8.36
CA LEU A 276 7.10 8.99 7.20
C LEU A 276 5.67 9.51 7.52
N GLU A 277 5.21 9.34 8.77
CA GLU A 277 3.92 9.89 9.22
C GLU A 277 3.95 11.41 9.27
N ASP A 278 5.06 12.01 9.75
CA ASP A 278 5.23 13.46 9.70
C ASP A 278 5.21 13.98 8.26
N LEU A 279 5.93 13.32 7.34
CA LEU A 279 5.94 13.69 5.93
C LEU A 279 4.54 13.58 5.30
N PHE A 280 3.81 12.52 5.63
CA PHE A 280 2.44 12.34 5.15
C PHE A 280 1.54 13.47 5.65
N LEU A 281 1.60 13.79 6.93
CA LEU A 281 0.80 14.87 7.51
C LEU A 281 1.26 16.28 7.04
N TYR A 282 2.54 16.44 6.71
CA TYR A 282 3.04 17.67 6.08
C TYR A 282 2.38 17.93 4.72
N HIS A 283 2.13 16.90 3.93
CA HIS A 283 1.54 17.03 2.59
C HIS A 283 0.01 16.91 2.55
N PHE A 284 -0.60 16.23 3.53
CA PHE A 284 -2.05 15.92 3.56
C PHE A 284 -2.77 16.46 4.80
N GLY A 285 -2.04 17.02 5.77
CA GLY A 285 -2.64 17.72 6.91
C GLY A 285 -3.51 18.90 6.42
N GLU A 286 -4.56 19.24 7.18
CA GLU A 286 -5.35 20.43 6.90
C GLU A 286 -4.43 21.67 7.02
N GLU A 287 -4.36 22.47 5.98
CA GLU A 287 -3.83 23.83 6.07
C GLU A 287 -4.70 24.60 7.07
N ARG A 288 -4.28 24.67 8.33
CA ARG A 288 -4.86 25.60 9.28
C ARG A 288 -4.29 26.96 8.91
N GLY A 289 -5.15 27.76 8.24
CA GLY A 289 -4.79 29.07 7.73
C GLY A 289 -4.18 29.97 8.81
N GLU A 290 -3.29 30.83 8.33
CA GLU A 290 -2.68 31.95 9.04
C GLU A 290 -3.73 32.88 9.69
#